data_50e361d13aa0d9d482cd4124248e16e5
#
_entry.id   50e361d13aa0d9d482cd4124248e16e5
#
_cell.length_a   1.000
_cell.length_b   1.000
_cell.length_c   1.000
_cell.angle_alpha   90.00
_cell.angle_beta   90.00
_cell.angle_gamma   90.00
#
_symmetry.space_group_name_H-M   'P 1'
#
loop_
_entity.id
_entity.type
_entity.pdbx_description
1 polymer ?
#
loop_
_entity_poly.entity_id
_entity_poly.type
_entity_poly.pdbx_seq_one_letter_code
_entity_poly.pdbx_strand_id
1 'polypeptide(L)'
;WVNEPALPDSVIDVGLRTEPNLELLTQMKPSFIVWSAGYGPSPEKLARIAPGRGFTFSDGKRPLAMAQRSLLEMADLLGKTQQAKRHLAEFDALMESLRPRFAGRGDRPLLMISLLDPRHVLVFGENCLFQEVLDRFGIKNAWHGEAAFWGSVSVGIDRLAAFNEADVICFDHGNERDMAQLLATPLWQAMPFVRAGRFQRVPAVWFYGATLSAMHFARVLADAQGSPA
;
A
#
# COMPACT_ATOMS: atom_id res chain seq x y z
N TRP A 1 10.46 -5.52 -0.20
CA TRP A 1 9.15 -5.28 -0.86
C TRP A 1 8.90 -3.82 -1.26
N VAL A 2 9.87 -2.96 -1.05
CA VAL A 2 9.95 -1.59 -1.60
C VAL A 2 11.32 -1.46 -2.27
N ASN A 3 11.48 -2.05 -3.44
CA ASN A 3 12.76 -2.12 -4.15
C ASN A 3 12.78 -1.26 -5.43
N GLU A 4 11.75 -0.49 -5.68
CA GLU A 4 11.65 0.37 -6.86
C GLU A 4 11.37 1.83 -6.47
N PRO A 5 12.12 2.76 -7.03
CA PRO A 5 13.33 2.57 -7.85
C PRO A 5 14.52 2.10 -6.99
N ALA A 6 15.45 1.34 -7.60
CA ALA A 6 16.71 1.01 -6.95
C ALA A 6 17.48 2.30 -6.64
N LEU A 7 17.96 2.43 -5.41
CA LEU A 7 18.77 3.56 -5.00
C LEU A 7 20.24 3.31 -5.39
N PRO A 8 20.99 4.33 -5.88
CA PRO A 8 22.40 4.22 -6.09
C PRO A 8 23.16 3.93 -4.76
N ASP A 9 24.27 3.21 -4.83
CA ASP A 9 25.11 2.91 -3.65
C ASP A 9 25.66 4.17 -2.97
N SER A 10 25.68 5.30 -3.66
CA SER A 10 26.10 6.59 -3.13
C SER A 10 25.07 7.27 -2.22
N VAL A 11 23.86 6.73 -2.14
CA VAL A 11 22.82 7.26 -1.23
C VAL A 11 23.16 6.90 0.20
N ILE A 12 23.25 7.89 1.05
CA ILE A 12 23.56 7.72 2.48
C ILE A 12 22.24 7.48 3.22
N ASP A 13 22.14 6.36 3.90
CA ASP A 13 21.02 6.08 4.80
C ASP A 13 21.15 6.90 6.08
N VAL A 14 20.15 7.72 6.37
CA VAL A 14 20.09 8.54 7.58
C VAL A 14 19.25 7.89 8.70
N GLY A 15 18.85 6.63 8.54
CA GLY A 15 18.11 5.86 9.52
C GLY A 15 16.58 5.88 9.31
N LEU A 16 15.83 5.70 10.39
CA LEU A 16 14.38 5.57 10.32
C LEU A 16 13.71 6.88 9.88
N ARG A 17 12.73 6.78 8.98
CA ARG A 17 11.97 7.95 8.52
C ARG A 17 11.24 8.70 9.64
N THR A 18 10.94 8.02 10.76
CA THR A 18 10.31 8.61 11.95
C THR A 18 11.34 9.23 12.89
N GLU A 19 12.57 8.73 12.91
CA GLU A 19 13.68 9.17 13.75
C GLU A 19 14.99 9.15 12.96
N PRO A 20 15.14 10.02 11.95
CA PRO A 20 16.38 10.11 11.19
C PRO A 20 17.51 10.66 12.06
N ASN A 21 18.74 10.28 11.75
CA ASN A 21 19.92 10.81 12.40
C ASN A 21 20.15 12.29 11.99
N LEU A 22 19.67 13.22 12.81
CA LEU A 22 19.73 14.65 12.53
C LEU A 22 21.17 15.20 12.54
N GLU A 23 22.10 14.58 13.30
CA GLU A 23 23.51 14.96 13.30
C GLU A 23 24.17 14.62 11.97
N LEU A 24 23.96 13.40 11.47
CA LEU A 24 24.42 12.97 10.16
C LEU A 24 23.82 13.86 9.07
N LEU A 25 22.52 14.12 9.14
CA LEU A 25 21.83 14.99 8.19
C LEU A 25 22.45 16.41 8.18
N THR A 26 22.79 16.94 9.35
CA THR A 26 23.47 18.24 9.47
C THR A 26 24.89 18.22 8.86
N GLN A 27 25.63 17.13 9.07
CA GLN A 27 26.98 16.96 8.50
C GLN A 27 26.94 16.85 6.97
N MET A 28 25.91 16.25 6.41
CA MET A 28 25.70 16.13 4.95
C MET A 28 25.45 17.47 4.27
N LYS A 29 25.00 18.49 5.01
CA LYS A 29 24.69 19.85 4.50
C LYS A 29 23.77 19.79 3.27
N PRO A 30 22.59 19.16 3.34
CA PRO A 30 21.70 19.05 2.19
C PRO A 30 21.25 20.44 1.72
N SER A 31 21.10 20.61 0.43
CA SER A 31 20.57 21.86 -0.15
C SER A 31 19.07 22.02 0.09
N PHE A 32 18.36 20.90 0.27
CA PHE A 32 16.92 20.85 0.48
C PHE A 32 16.49 19.54 1.15
N ILE A 33 15.49 19.60 2.04
CA ILE A 33 14.93 18.43 2.71
C ILE A 33 13.48 18.26 2.28
N VAL A 34 13.13 17.04 1.82
CA VAL A 34 11.76 16.64 1.55
C VAL A 34 11.34 15.60 2.60
N TRP A 35 10.16 15.78 3.18
CA TRP A 35 9.63 14.83 4.15
C TRP A 35 8.16 14.54 3.92
N SER A 36 7.65 13.46 4.51
CA SER A 36 6.23 13.19 4.57
C SER A 36 5.62 13.99 5.73
N ALA A 37 4.58 14.76 5.46
CA ALA A 37 3.86 15.49 6.50
C ALA A 37 3.09 14.51 7.42
N GLY A 38 3.07 14.83 8.71
CA GLY A 38 2.28 14.11 9.72
C GLY A 38 3.06 13.12 10.59
N TYR A 39 4.35 12.88 10.32
CA TYR A 39 5.20 12.07 11.20
C TYR A 39 6.69 12.40 11.01
N GLY A 40 7.53 11.94 11.95
CA GLY A 40 8.96 12.24 11.96
C GLY A 40 9.28 13.53 12.69
N PRO A 41 10.48 14.10 12.48
CA PRO A 41 10.90 15.34 13.09
C PRO A 41 9.99 16.50 12.72
N SER A 42 9.79 17.44 13.64
CA SER A 42 8.99 18.63 13.35
C SER A 42 9.63 19.48 12.25
N PRO A 43 8.82 20.21 11.44
CA PRO A 43 9.33 21.10 10.39
C PRO A 43 10.36 22.10 10.91
N GLU A 44 10.20 22.61 12.13
CA GLU A 44 11.11 23.56 12.76
C GLU A 44 12.48 22.96 13.05
N LYS A 45 12.54 21.67 13.41
CA LYS A 45 13.82 20.96 13.60
C LYS A 45 14.55 20.78 12.27
N LEU A 46 13.83 20.39 11.23
CA LEU A 46 14.38 20.20 9.88
C LEU A 46 14.83 21.55 9.28
N ALA A 47 14.08 22.63 9.47
CA ALA A 47 14.39 23.95 8.98
C ALA A 47 15.69 24.54 9.57
N ARG A 48 16.15 24.05 10.74
CA ARG A 48 17.45 24.42 11.31
C ARG A 48 18.65 23.81 10.55
N ILE A 49 18.39 22.75 9.77
CA ILE A 49 19.43 22.04 9.02
C ILE A 49 19.47 22.56 7.58
N ALA A 50 18.33 22.63 6.90
CA ALA A 50 18.23 23.14 5.54
C ALA A 50 16.80 23.59 5.22
N PRO A 51 16.59 24.40 4.16
CA PRO A 51 15.28 24.66 3.60
C PRO A 51 14.61 23.33 3.23
N GLY A 52 13.28 23.28 3.34
CA GLY A 52 12.60 22.04 2.99
C GLY A 52 11.08 22.18 2.93
N ARG A 53 10.41 21.11 2.50
CA ARG A 53 8.96 21.06 2.41
C ARG A 53 8.41 19.66 2.72
N GLY A 54 7.33 19.61 3.51
CA GLY A 54 6.56 18.42 3.74
C GLY A 54 5.47 18.22 2.68
N PHE A 55 5.25 16.99 2.30
CA PHE A 55 4.19 16.59 1.37
C PHE A 55 3.26 15.56 2.03
N THR A 56 1.97 15.72 1.82
CA THR A 56 0.93 14.84 2.38
C THR A 56 0.64 13.70 1.42
N PHE A 57 0.67 12.46 1.89
CA PHE A 57 0.38 11.26 1.07
C PHE A 57 -1.00 10.68 1.34
N SER A 58 -1.67 11.10 2.41
CA SER A 58 -3.02 10.66 2.70
C SER A 58 -3.80 11.76 3.42
N ASP A 59 -5.06 11.86 3.09
CA ASP A 59 -6.05 12.68 3.77
C ASP A 59 -7.03 11.84 4.61
N GLY A 60 -6.72 10.54 4.77
CA GLY A 60 -7.59 9.56 5.43
C GLY A 60 -8.82 9.17 4.63
N LYS A 61 -8.93 9.59 3.35
CA LYS A 61 -10.08 9.32 2.48
C LYS A 61 -9.66 8.79 1.12
N ARG A 62 -8.82 9.55 0.39
CA ARG A 62 -8.37 9.24 -0.97
C ARG A 62 -6.85 9.38 -1.10
N PRO A 63 -6.08 8.45 -0.49
CA PRO A 63 -4.63 8.56 -0.40
C PRO A 63 -3.94 8.54 -1.77
N LEU A 64 -4.45 7.81 -2.76
CA LEU A 64 -3.86 7.78 -4.10
C LEU A 64 -4.01 9.14 -4.81
N ALA A 65 -5.20 9.73 -4.80
CA ALA A 65 -5.42 11.06 -5.38
C ALA A 65 -4.57 12.12 -4.66
N MET A 66 -4.40 12.01 -3.33
CA MET A 66 -3.53 12.90 -2.56
C MET A 66 -2.06 12.72 -2.97
N ALA A 67 -1.58 11.49 -3.09
CA ALA A 67 -0.22 11.18 -3.52
C ALA A 67 0.09 11.72 -4.93
N GLN A 68 -0.86 11.62 -5.87
CA GLN A 68 -0.72 12.18 -7.21
C GLN A 68 -0.58 13.71 -7.20
N ARG A 69 -1.37 14.40 -6.38
CA ARG A 69 -1.23 15.86 -6.19
C ARG A 69 0.12 16.23 -5.60
N SER A 70 0.52 15.56 -4.50
CA SER A 70 1.81 15.79 -3.86
C SER A 70 2.98 15.52 -4.78
N LEU A 71 2.87 14.52 -5.67
CA LEU A 71 3.88 14.25 -6.69
C LEU A 71 4.03 15.44 -7.67
N LEU A 72 2.93 16.01 -8.14
CA LEU A 72 2.98 17.17 -9.05
C LEU A 72 3.53 18.41 -8.36
N GLU A 73 3.13 18.68 -7.11
CA GLU A 73 3.65 19.80 -6.33
C GLU A 73 5.17 19.66 -6.04
N MET A 74 5.61 18.45 -5.70
CA MET A 74 7.03 18.18 -5.49
C MET A 74 7.81 18.31 -6.80
N ALA A 75 7.26 17.82 -7.89
CA ALA A 75 7.89 17.91 -9.20
C ALA A 75 8.01 19.36 -9.70
N ASP A 76 7.03 20.21 -9.42
CA ASP A 76 7.09 21.64 -9.73
C ASP A 76 8.22 22.30 -8.93
N LEU A 77 8.29 22.05 -7.63
CA LEU A 77 9.36 22.56 -6.76
C LEU A 77 10.76 22.15 -7.24
N LEU A 78 10.90 20.93 -7.76
CA LEU A 78 12.19 20.36 -8.19
C LEU A 78 12.47 20.57 -9.69
N GLY A 79 11.64 21.30 -10.43
CA GLY A 79 11.77 21.47 -11.89
C GLY A 79 11.60 20.17 -12.68
N LYS A 80 10.84 19.21 -12.16
CA LYS A 80 10.62 17.86 -12.72
C LYS A 80 9.19 17.60 -13.19
N THR A 81 8.42 18.66 -13.45
CA THR A 81 6.99 18.58 -13.78
C THR A 81 6.71 17.67 -14.97
N GLN A 82 7.55 17.67 -16.00
CA GLN A 82 7.36 16.79 -17.17
C GLN A 82 7.57 15.31 -16.83
N GLN A 83 8.51 14.99 -15.93
CA GLN A 83 8.73 13.62 -15.46
C GLN A 83 7.52 13.11 -14.66
N ALA A 84 6.98 13.95 -13.77
CA ALA A 84 5.78 13.59 -13.00
C ALA A 84 4.56 13.37 -13.90
N LYS A 85 4.34 14.23 -14.91
CA LYS A 85 3.25 14.06 -15.88
C LYS A 85 3.40 12.76 -16.69
N ARG A 86 4.62 12.41 -17.13
CA ARG A 86 4.87 11.13 -17.82
C ARG A 86 4.56 9.96 -16.89
N HIS A 87 5.06 9.97 -15.65
CA HIS A 87 4.78 8.93 -14.68
C HIS A 87 3.27 8.74 -14.42
N LEU A 88 2.50 9.82 -14.30
CA LEU A 88 1.05 9.72 -14.14
C LEU A 88 0.36 9.18 -15.40
N ALA A 89 0.84 9.55 -16.59
CA ALA A 89 0.35 8.96 -17.83
C ALA A 89 0.68 7.44 -17.94
N GLU A 90 1.87 7.02 -17.51
CA GLU A 90 2.25 5.61 -17.41
C GLU A 90 1.38 4.86 -16.38
N PHE A 91 1.06 5.50 -15.25
CA PHE A 91 0.12 4.97 -14.26
C PHE A 91 -1.24 4.71 -14.90
N ASP A 92 -1.82 5.70 -15.56
CA ASP A 92 -3.14 5.57 -16.19
C ASP A 92 -3.13 4.52 -17.32
N ALA A 93 -2.08 4.50 -18.16
CA ALA A 93 -1.91 3.51 -19.21
C ALA A 93 -1.81 2.07 -18.64
N LEU A 94 -1.11 1.89 -17.51
CA LEU A 94 -1.06 0.60 -16.84
C LEU A 94 -2.44 0.16 -16.37
N MET A 95 -3.21 1.05 -15.72
CA MET A 95 -4.56 0.71 -15.25
C MET A 95 -5.46 0.28 -16.41
N GLU A 96 -5.43 1.02 -17.53
CA GLU A 96 -6.22 0.66 -18.72
C GLU A 96 -5.75 -0.67 -19.35
N SER A 97 -4.45 -0.94 -19.40
CA SER A 97 -3.91 -2.19 -19.94
C SER A 97 -4.29 -3.43 -19.13
N LEU A 98 -4.47 -3.27 -17.80
CA LEU A 98 -4.84 -4.36 -16.90
C LEU A 98 -6.36 -4.57 -16.78
N ARG A 99 -7.17 -3.55 -17.08
CA ARG A 99 -8.63 -3.60 -16.97
C ARG A 99 -9.28 -4.85 -17.61
N PRO A 100 -8.88 -5.28 -18.83
CA PRO A 100 -9.49 -6.47 -19.46
C PRO A 100 -9.30 -7.76 -18.64
N ARG A 101 -8.29 -7.86 -17.79
CA ARG A 101 -8.05 -9.05 -16.96
C ARG A 101 -9.12 -9.26 -15.89
N PHE A 102 -9.90 -8.23 -15.61
CA PHE A 102 -10.97 -8.25 -14.60
C PHE A 102 -12.39 -8.36 -15.20
N ALA A 103 -12.52 -8.35 -16.53
CA ALA A 103 -13.82 -8.36 -17.21
C ALA A 103 -14.69 -9.59 -16.90
N GLY A 104 -14.06 -10.74 -16.58
CA GLY A 104 -14.76 -11.98 -16.25
C GLY A 104 -14.89 -12.29 -14.75
N ARG A 105 -14.47 -11.39 -13.88
CA ARG A 105 -14.37 -11.65 -12.43
C ARG A 105 -15.74 -11.81 -11.75
N GLY A 106 -16.81 -11.25 -12.31
CA GLY A 106 -18.12 -11.17 -11.65
C GLY A 106 -18.14 -10.12 -10.52
N ASP A 107 -19.26 -10.08 -9.78
CA ASP A 107 -19.53 -9.06 -8.75
C ASP A 107 -19.00 -9.42 -7.35
N ARG A 108 -18.23 -10.50 -7.21
CA ARG A 108 -17.74 -10.94 -5.91
C ARG A 108 -16.78 -9.91 -5.30
N PRO A 109 -17.03 -9.46 -4.06
CA PRO A 109 -16.16 -8.49 -3.41
C PRO A 109 -14.81 -9.10 -3.06
N LEU A 110 -13.79 -8.26 -2.92
CA LEU A 110 -12.43 -8.64 -2.55
C LEU A 110 -12.14 -8.20 -1.12
N LEU A 111 -11.75 -9.13 -0.27
CA LEU A 111 -11.20 -8.86 1.05
C LEU A 111 -9.67 -8.86 0.97
N MET A 112 -9.06 -7.75 1.33
CA MET A 112 -7.61 -7.60 1.37
C MET A 112 -7.12 -7.66 2.81
N ILE A 113 -6.19 -8.57 3.10
CA ILE A 113 -5.64 -8.75 4.44
C ILE A 113 -4.12 -8.86 4.43
N SER A 114 -3.51 -8.59 5.58
CA SER A 114 -2.12 -8.93 5.88
C SER A 114 -2.05 -9.56 7.26
N LEU A 115 -1.35 -10.68 7.40
CA LEU A 115 -1.21 -11.37 8.67
C LEU A 115 -0.29 -10.57 9.60
N LEU A 116 -0.77 -10.26 10.81
CA LEU A 116 0.03 -9.63 11.87
C LEU A 116 0.64 -10.67 12.79
N ASP A 117 -0.17 -11.62 13.20
CA ASP A 117 0.18 -12.78 14.02
C ASP A 117 -0.86 -13.89 13.79
N PRO A 118 -0.71 -15.12 14.36
CA PRO A 118 -1.67 -16.21 14.14
C PRO A 118 -3.10 -15.95 14.62
N ARG A 119 -3.38 -14.82 15.27
CA ARG A 119 -4.71 -14.46 15.81
C ARG A 119 -5.27 -13.18 15.19
N HIS A 120 -4.43 -12.32 14.58
CA HIS A 120 -4.82 -11.01 14.09
C HIS A 120 -4.38 -10.78 12.66
N VAL A 121 -5.24 -10.13 11.90
CA VAL A 121 -4.95 -9.62 10.58
C VAL A 121 -5.17 -8.12 10.52
N LEU A 122 -4.39 -7.47 9.67
CA LEU A 122 -4.70 -6.14 9.18
C LEU A 122 -5.67 -6.28 8.02
N VAL A 123 -6.81 -5.61 8.09
CA VAL A 123 -7.80 -5.55 7.00
C VAL A 123 -7.77 -4.15 6.39
N PHE A 124 -7.87 -4.07 5.05
CA PHE A 124 -7.82 -2.81 4.31
C PHE A 124 -9.22 -2.36 3.92
N GLY A 125 -9.58 -1.16 4.41
CA GLY A 125 -10.88 -0.53 4.20
C GLY A 125 -10.94 0.36 2.95
N GLU A 126 -12.09 1.02 2.77
CA GLU A 126 -12.36 1.86 1.60
C GLU A 126 -11.53 3.15 1.54
N ASN A 127 -10.88 3.55 2.62
CA ASN A 127 -9.97 4.70 2.67
C ASN A 127 -8.48 4.31 2.55
N CYS A 128 -8.16 3.08 2.12
CA CYS A 128 -6.78 2.65 1.87
C CYS A 128 -6.30 3.04 0.46
N LEU A 129 -4.98 3.02 0.26
CA LEU A 129 -4.36 3.28 -1.03
C LEU A 129 -4.92 2.41 -2.17
N PHE A 130 -5.23 1.16 -1.86
CA PHE A 130 -5.66 0.16 -2.86
C PHE A 130 -7.10 0.33 -3.31
N GLN A 131 -7.94 1.01 -2.52
CA GLN A 131 -9.34 1.22 -2.87
C GLN A 131 -9.49 1.92 -4.22
N GLU A 132 -8.73 2.98 -4.45
CA GLU A 132 -8.83 3.72 -5.72
C GLU A 132 -8.31 2.90 -6.93
N VAL A 133 -7.49 1.87 -6.70
CA VAL A 133 -7.11 0.88 -7.72
C VAL A 133 -8.27 -0.11 -7.97
N LEU A 134 -8.92 -0.60 -6.90
CA LEU A 134 -10.10 -1.45 -7.03
C LEU A 134 -11.22 -0.72 -7.81
N ASP A 135 -11.45 0.55 -7.51
CA ASP A 135 -12.44 1.39 -8.19
C ASP A 135 -12.17 1.48 -9.71
N ARG A 136 -10.89 1.59 -10.11
CA ARG A 136 -10.48 1.60 -11.53
C ARG A 136 -10.83 0.30 -12.25
N PHE A 137 -10.88 -0.82 -11.54
CA PHE A 137 -11.20 -2.13 -12.09
C PHE A 137 -12.65 -2.57 -11.84
N GLY A 138 -13.45 -1.74 -11.16
CA GLY A 138 -14.85 -2.06 -10.80
C GLY A 138 -14.96 -3.16 -9.75
N ILE A 139 -13.94 -3.35 -8.92
CA ILE A 139 -13.89 -4.37 -7.88
C ILE A 139 -14.38 -3.77 -6.56
N LYS A 140 -15.39 -4.41 -5.96
CA LYS A 140 -15.92 -4.00 -4.65
C LYS A 140 -14.98 -4.46 -3.53
N ASN A 141 -14.71 -3.58 -2.57
CA ASN A 141 -14.07 -3.98 -1.31
C ASN A 141 -15.08 -4.74 -0.46
N ALA A 142 -14.67 -5.83 0.16
CA ALA A 142 -15.54 -6.57 1.07
C ALA A 142 -15.64 -5.93 2.46
N TRP A 143 -14.65 -5.14 2.87
CA TRP A 143 -14.64 -4.47 4.17
C TRP A 143 -15.33 -3.10 4.11
N HIS A 144 -16.50 -3.00 4.75
CA HIS A 144 -17.28 -1.76 4.89
C HIS A 144 -17.25 -1.21 6.33
N GLY A 145 -16.46 -1.82 7.21
CA GLY A 145 -16.30 -1.37 8.59
C GLY A 145 -15.37 -0.16 8.70
N GLU A 146 -15.31 0.42 9.89
CA GLU A 146 -14.36 1.49 10.17
C GLU A 146 -12.92 1.03 9.94
N ALA A 147 -12.08 1.94 9.48
CA ALA A 147 -10.65 1.79 9.37
C ALA A 147 -9.96 3.04 9.91
N ALA A 148 -8.73 2.90 10.38
CA ALA A 148 -7.95 4.02 10.87
C ALA A 148 -7.63 5.01 9.73
N PHE A 149 -7.06 6.16 10.07
CA PHE A 149 -6.64 7.20 9.11
C PHE A 149 -5.84 6.64 7.92
N TRP A 150 -5.04 5.60 8.16
CA TRP A 150 -4.21 4.97 7.13
C TRP A 150 -4.94 3.90 6.29
N GLY A 151 -6.24 3.77 6.45
CA GLY A 151 -7.07 2.88 5.65
C GLY A 151 -7.00 1.40 6.04
N SER A 152 -6.56 1.09 7.24
CA SER A 152 -6.49 -0.28 7.73
C SER A 152 -6.91 -0.38 9.20
N VAL A 153 -7.31 -1.59 9.61
CA VAL A 153 -7.69 -1.91 10.99
C VAL A 153 -7.24 -3.32 11.34
N SER A 154 -6.75 -3.50 12.56
CA SER A 154 -6.43 -4.82 13.10
C SER A 154 -7.69 -5.49 13.66
N VAL A 155 -7.96 -6.71 13.23
CA VAL A 155 -9.09 -7.50 13.72
C VAL A 155 -8.66 -8.95 14.03
N GLY A 156 -9.41 -9.61 14.91
CA GLY A 156 -9.23 -11.03 15.14
C GLY A 156 -9.59 -11.86 13.91
N ILE A 157 -8.88 -12.98 13.72
CA ILE A 157 -9.10 -13.93 12.61
C ILE A 157 -10.57 -14.41 12.55
N ASP A 158 -11.20 -14.60 13.70
CA ASP A 158 -12.59 -15.03 13.80
C ASP A 158 -13.58 -14.11 13.06
N ARG A 159 -13.27 -12.80 13.00
CA ARG A 159 -14.08 -11.81 12.28
C ARG A 159 -14.16 -12.09 10.77
N LEU A 160 -13.16 -12.79 10.22
CA LEU A 160 -13.12 -13.12 8.79
C LEU A 160 -14.22 -14.12 8.39
N ALA A 161 -14.78 -14.86 9.32
CA ALA A 161 -15.88 -15.80 9.05
C ALA A 161 -17.15 -15.13 8.48
N ALA A 162 -17.30 -13.82 8.71
CA ALA A 162 -18.43 -13.05 8.16
C ALA A 162 -18.33 -12.81 6.63
N PHE A 163 -17.16 -13.00 6.02
CA PHE A 163 -16.91 -12.71 4.60
C PHE A 163 -17.05 -13.95 3.71
N ASN A 164 -18.16 -14.66 3.85
CA ASN A 164 -18.42 -15.93 3.19
C ASN A 164 -18.52 -15.83 1.65
N GLU A 165 -18.87 -14.66 1.11
CA GLU A 165 -19.01 -14.43 -0.34
C GLU A 165 -17.79 -13.76 -0.97
N ALA A 166 -16.78 -13.38 -0.18
CA ALA A 166 -15.61 -12.66 -0.68
C ALA A 166 -14.56 -13.60 -1.29
N ASP A 167 -13.81 -13.10 -2.27
CA ASP A 167 -12.46 -13.58 -2.55
C ASP A 167 -11.51 -12.92 -1.54
N VAL A 168 -10.51 -13.65 -1.07
CA VAL A 168 -9.58 -13.15 -0.04
C VAL A 168 -8.15 -13.21 -0.55
N ILE A 169 -7.48 -12.07 -0.57
CA ILE A 169 -6.03 -12.02 -0.79
C ILE A 169 -5.31 -11.65 0.49
N CYS A 170 -4.21 -12.34 0.75
CA CYS A 170 -3.32 -12.05 1.88
C CYS A 170 -1.94 -11.65 1.36
N PHE A 171 -1.53 -10.42 1.68
CA PHE A 171 -0.19 -9.93 1.35
C PHE A 171 0.86 -10.67 2.17
N ASP A 172 1.85 -11.24 1.49
CA ASP A 172 2.93 -12.03 2.08
C ASP A 172 4.12 -11.14 2.46
N HIS A 173 4.26 -10.87 3.74
CA HIS A 173 5.35 -10.06 4.28
C HIS A 173 6.49 -10.87 4.90
N GLY A 174 6.62 -12.16 4.53
CA GLY A 174 7.70 -13.03 5.00
C GLY A 174 7.47 -13.60 6.39
N ASN A 175 6.22 -13.71 6.84
CA ASN A 175 5.81 -14.29 8.12
C ASN A 175 5.40 -15.76 7.99
N GLU A 176 6.22 -16.57 7.31
CA GLU A 176 5.93 -17.97 6.97
C GLU A 176 5.56 -18.83 8.17
N ARG A 177 6.24 -18.64 9.32
CA ARG A 177 5.96 -19.40 10.53
C ARG A 177 4.56 -19.14 11.05
N ASP A 178 4.17 -17.89 11.15
CA ASP A 178 2.85 -17.49 11.66
C ASP A 178 1.75 -17.89 10.68
N MET A 179 2.03 -17.77 9.38
CA MET A 179 1.12 -18.23 8.34
C MET A 179 0.90 -19.73 8.41
N ALA A 180 1.96 -20.54 8.53
CA ALA A 180 1.85 -21.99 8.66
C ALA A 180 1.06 -22.39 9.93
N GLN A 181 1.28 -21.70 11.03
CA GLN A 181 0.51 -21.89 12.26
C GLN A 181 -0.97 -21.58 12.07
N LEU A 182 -1.30 -20.46 11.43
CA LEU A 182 -2.68 -20.07 11.13
C LEU A 182 -3.38 -21.10 10.24
N LEU A 183 -2.75 -21.48 9.11
CA LEU A 183 -3.31 -22.40 8.13
C LEU A 183 -3.61 -23.78 8.72
N ALA A 184 -2.86 -24.20 9.76
CA ALA A 184 -3.08 -25.47 10.46
C ALA A 184 -4.24 -25.43 11.46
N THR A 185 -4.81 -24.26 11.77
CA THR A 185 -5.89 -24.15 12.78
C THR A 185 -7.23 -24.64 12.24
N PRO A 186 -8.03 -25.37 13.06
CA PRO A 186 -9.38 -25.78 12.67
C PRO A 186 -10.28 -24.58 12.32
N LEU A 187 -10.10 -23.45 13.01
CA LEU A 187 -10.82 -22.21 12.74
C LEU A 187 -10.59 -21.74 11.30
N TRP A 188 -9.33 -21.67 10.86
CA TRP A 188 -8.99 -21.23 9.51
C TRP A 188 -9.53 -22.19 8.45
N GLN A 189 -9.35 -23.51 8.65
CA GLN A 189 -9.83 -24.54 7.74
C GLN A 189 -11.36 -24.57 7.61
N ALA A 190 -12.07 -24.11 8.65
CA ALA A 190 -13.52 -23.98 8.63
C ALA A 190 -14.01 -22.71 7.93
N MET A 191 -13.14 -21.73 7.61
CA MET A 191 -13.55 -20.47 6.97
C MET A 191 -14.23 -20.75 5.62
N PRO A 192 -15.38 -20.10 5.33
CA PRO A 192 -16.14 -20.35 4.10
C PRO A 192 -15.32 -20.09 2.83
N PHE A 193 -14.53 -19.01 2.80
CA PHE A 193 -13.69 -18.67 1.65
C PHE A 193 -12.52 -19.65 1.48
N VAL A 194 -11.96 -20.22 2.56
CA VAL A 194 -10.91 -21.24 2.51
C VAL A 194 -11.47 -22.54 1.93
N ARG A 195 -12.61 -23.00 2.46
CA ARG A 195 -13.29 -24.22 1.96
C ARG A 195 -13.75 -24.11 0.51
N ALA A 196 -14.02 -22.90 0.06
CA ALA A 196 -14.41 -22.61 -1.32
C ALA A 196 -13.21 -22.37 -2.27
N GLY A 197 -11.96 -22.51 -1.79
CA GLY A 197 -10.75 -22.25 -2.60
C GLY A 197 -10.58 -20.78 -2.99
N ARG A 198 -11.11 -19.85 -2.21
CA ARG A 198 -11.12 -18.42 -2.51
C ARG A 198 -10.14 -17.60 -1.66
N PHE A 199 -9.14 -18.25 -1.11
CA PHE A 199 -8.04 -17.64 -0.41
C PHE A 199 -6.77 -17.78 -1.23
N GLN A 200 -6.06 -16.66 -1.42
CA GLN A 200 -4.79 -16.64 -2.13
C GLN A 200 -3.77 -15.77 -1.39
N ARG A 201 -2.55 -16.28 -1.26
CA ARG A 201 -1.40 -15.46 -0.86
C ARG A 201 -0.86 -14.76 -2.10
N VAL A 202 -0.55 -13.48 -1.94
CA VAL A 202 0.00 -12.64 -3.01
C VAL A 202 1.28 -11.95 -2.54
N PRO A 203 2.19 -11.57 -3.45
CA PRO A 203 3.39 -10.84 -3.08
C PRO A 203 3.11 -9.61 -2.22
N ALA A 204 4.04 -9.30 -1.32
CA ALA A 204 3.95 -8.12 -0.48
C ALA A 204 3.90 -6.83 -1.31
N VAL A 205 3.02 -5.92 -0.92
CA VAL A 205 2.92 -4.57 -1.46
C VAL A 205 2.96 -3.57 -0.31
N TRP A 206 3.68 -2.46 -0.50
CA TRP A 206 3.71 -1.40 0.51
C TRP A 206 2.39 -0.61 0.51
N PHE A 207 1.58 -0.77 1.54
CA PHE A 207 0.23 -0.18 1.60
C PHE A 207 0.20 1.29 2.04
N TYR A 208 1.32 1.82 2.53
CA TYR A 208 1.47 3.24 2.88
C TYR A 208 2.34 4.00 1.85
N GLY A 209 2.46 3.45 0.65
CA GLY A 209 3.21 4.05 -0.45
C GLY A 209 2.40 5.11 -1.20
N ALA A 210 2.79 5.33 -2.44
CA ALA A 210 2.15 6.26 -3.36
C ALA A 210 1.87 5.57 -4.70
N THR A 211 2.00 6.29 -5.80
CA THR A 211 1.67 5.79 -7.16
C THR A 211 2.41 4.51 -7.53
N LEU A 212 3.70 4.36 -7.20
CA LEU A 212 4.45 3.12 -7.47
C LEU A 212 3.87 1.92 -6.73
N SER A 213 3.50 2.08 -5.45
CA SER A 213 2.84 1.01 -4.70
C SER A 213 1.48 0.65 -5.27
N ALA A 214 0.71 1.63 -5.74
CA ALA A 214 -0.56 1.38 -6.40
C ALA A 214 -0.37 0.65 -7.75
N MET A 215 0.65 1.00 -8.54
CA MET A 215 1.01 0.28 -9.77
C MET A 215 1.44 -1.16 -9.49
N HIS A 216 2.24 -1.36 -8.44
CA HIS A 216 2.66 -2.70 -8.01
C HIS A 216 1.45 -3.53 -7.58
N PHE A 217 0.56 -2.97 -6.75
CA PHE A 217 -0.68 -3.63 -6.35
C PHE A 217 -1.55 -4.02 -7.56
N ALA A 218 -1.71 -3.13 -8.54
CA ALA A 218 -2.49 -3.43 -9.74
C ALA A 218 -1.93 -4.64 -10.52
N ARG A 219 -0.60 -4.77 -10.64
CA ARG A 219 0.05 -5.93 -11.27
C ARG A 219 -0.17 -7.20 -10.45
N VAL A 220 0.11 -7.15 -9.13
CA VAL A 220 -0.09 -8.29 -8.22
C VAL A 220 -1.54 -8.79 -8.29
N LEU A 221 -2.51 -7.86 -8.28
CA LEU A 221 -3.92 -8.22 -8.37
C LEU A 221 -4.28 -8.85 -9.73
N ALA A 222 -3.72 -8.33 -10.82
CA ALA A 222 -3.94 -8.89 -12.17
C ALA A 222 -3.33 -10.28 -12.31
N ASP A 223 -2.16 -10.54 -11.73
CA ASP A 223 -1.52 -11.85 -11.75
C ASP A 223 -2.30 -12.88 -10.91
N ALA A 224 -2.84 -12.44 -9.77
CA ALA A 224 -3.72 -13.25 -8.93
C ALA A 224 -4.99 -13.73 -9.66
N GLN A 225 -5.53 -12.95 -10.62
CA GLN A 225 -6.69 -13.35 -11.43
C GLN A 225 -6.36 -14.44 -12.46
N GLY A 226 -5.12 -14.58 -12.87
CA GLY A 226 -4.68 -15.57 -13.87
C GLY A 226 -4.18 -16.90 -13.28
N SER A 227 -4.03 -16.99 -11.97
CA SER A 227 -3.57 -18.21 -11.29
C SER A 227 -4.77 -19.08 -10.94
N PRO A 228 -4.80 -20.36 -11.36
CA PRO A 228 -5.79 -21.29 -10.83
C PRO A 228 -5.62 -21.43 -9.32
N ALA A 229 -6.71 -21.45 -8.58
CA ALA A 229 -6.76 -21.67 -7.14
C ALA A 229 -6.26 -23.07 -6.76
#